data_e8f2b8769ba847752e60f753dbffd44c
#
_entry.id   e8f2b8769ba847752e60f753dbffd44c
#
_cell.length_a   1.000
_cell.length_b   1.000
_cell.length_c   1.000
_cell.angle_alpha   90.00
_cell.angle_beta   90.00
_cell.angle_gamma   90.00
#
_symmetry.space_group_name_H-M   'P 1'
#
loop_
_entity.id
_entity.type
_entity.pdbx_description
1 polymer ?
#
loop_
_entity_poly.entity_id
_entity_poly.type
_entity_poly.pdbx_seq_one_letter_code
_entity_poly.pdbx_strand_id
1 'polypeptide(L)'
;MSFTSSSLPVTFPDDGFSVTAAEPWIKTKTSLIQQYLQSFVGMLAGKVDEIVFIDLFAGNGIYSLGARKELFAAPPLMALSLDMPITKFIFCEKETEQLSTLKIRVNKNFKTKNTLLLEGRPEAVIPMFTHYVPGSKGSYKTAVFCLCDSFSFDLHFS
;
A
#
# COMPACT_ATOMS: atom_id res chain seq x y z
N MET A 1 -9.96 -21.30 -10.70
CA MET A 1 -9.86 -19.87 -11.00
C MET A 1 -8.50 -19.59 -11.60
N SER A 2 -8.47 -19.33 -12.89
CA SER A 2 -7.23 -18.89 -13.51
C SER A 2 -7.11 -17.37 -13.32
N PHE A 3 -6.18 -16.95 -12.51
CA PHE A 3 -5.80 -15.55 -12.45
C PHE A 3 -4.90 -15.23 -13.66
N THR A 4 -5.48 -15.15 -14.84
CA THR A 4 -4.83 -14.55 -16.00
C THR A 4 -5.19 -13.06 -16.01
N SER A 5 -4.75 -12.35 -15.02
CA SER A 5 -4.72 -10.92 -15.08
C SER A 5 -3.28 -10.54 -15.36
N SER A 6 -3.01 -10.18 -16.60
CA SER A 6 -1.89 -9.32 -16.88
C SER A 6 -2.08 -8.11 -15.97
N SER A 7 -1.28 -8.00 -14.91
CA SER A 7 -1.34 -6.88 -13.99
C SER A 7 -0.82 -5.64 -14.72
N LEU A 8 -1.71 -4.98 -15.46
CA LEU A 8 -1.42 -3.66 -16.02
C LEU A 8 -1.21 -2.71 -14.84
N PRO A 9 -0.16 -1.88 -14.87
CA PRO A 9 0.07 -0.90 -13.82
C PRO A 9 -1.13 0.05 -13.74
N VAL A 10 -1.56 0.33 -12.52
CA VAL A 10 -2.60 1.32 -12.28
C VAL A 10 -2.02 2.70 -12.57
N THR A 11 -2.59 3.41 -13.54
CA THR A 11 -2.13 4.74 -13.94
C THR A 11 -2.95 5.83 -13.24
N PHE A 12 -2.31 6.97 -13.02
CA PHE A 12 -2.97 8.16 -12.47
C PHE A 12 -2.70 9.38 -13.34
N PRO A 13 -3.67 10.29 -13.48
CA PRO A 13 -3.42 11.58 -14.11
C PRO A 13 -2.51 12.43 -13.23
N ASP A 14 -1.78 13.35 -13.85
CA ASP A 14 -0.98 14.34 -13.12
C ASP A 14 -1.93 15.26 -12.32
N ASP A 15 -1.78 15.24 -11.01
CA ASP A 15 -2.58 16.05 -10.09
C ASP A 15 -1.85 17.29 -9.58
N GLY A 16 -0.65 17.54 -10.07
CA GLY A 16 0.19 18.68 -9.67
C GLY A 16 0.95 18.49 -8.37
N PHE A 17 0.70 17.39 -7.64
CA PHE A 17 1.43 17.08 -6.40
C PHE A 17 2.72 16.30 -6.68
N SER A 18 3.58 16.23 -5.67
CA SER A 18 4.85 15.51 -5.75
C SER A 18 4.67 14.04 -6.14
N VAL A 19 5.56 13.56 -7.00
CA VAL A 19 5.66 12.16 -7.37
C VAL A 19 7.07 11.68 -7.08
N THR A 20 7.26 10.37 -6.94
CA THR A 20 8.59 9.79 -6.71
C THR A 20 9.16 9.29 -8.02
N ALA A 21 10.30 9.87 -8.44
CA ALA A 21 11.02 9.36 -9.61
C ALA A 21 11.49 7.93 -9.34
N ALA A 22 11.25 7.06 -10.30
CA ALA A 22 11.56 5.64 -10.17
C ALA A 22 12.24 5.08 -11.41
N GLU A 23 13.07 4.08 -11.20
CA GLU A 23 13.68 3.31 -12.26
C GLU A 23 12.69 2.31 -12.87
N PRO A 24 12.88 1.88 -14.14
CA PRO A 24 11.93 0.97 -14.80
C PRO A 24 11.64 -0.34 -14.04
N TRP A 25 12.60 -0.86 -13.28
CA TRP A 25 12.42 -2.10 -12.51
C TRP A 25 11.36 -1.98 -11.40
N ILE A 26 11.05 -0.76 -10.95
CA ILE A 26 10.00 -0.50 -9.96
C ILE A 26 8.63 -0.94 -10.49
N LYS A 27 8.38 -0.80 -11.78
CA LYS A 27 7.14 -1.24 -12.42
C LYS A 27 6.95 -2.77 -12.27
N THR A 28 8.02 -3.53 -12.52
CA THR A 28 8.01 -4.98 -12.32
C THR A 28 7.82 -5.34 -10.85
N LYS A 29 8.51 -4.65 -9.96
CA LYS A 29 8.40 -4.86 -8.51
C LYS A 29 6.98 -4.59 -8.01
N THR A 30 6.37 -3.50 -8.41
CA THR A 30 5.00 -3.16 -8.04
C THR A 30 4.00 -4.19 -8.57
N SER A 31 4.20 -4.68 -9.79
CA SER A 31 3.41 -5.76 -10.36
C SER A 31 3.52 -7.06 -9.55
N LEU A 32 4.72 -7.41 -9.09
CA LEU A 32 4.92 -8.59 -8.24
C LEU A 32 4.22 -8.42 -6.88
N ILE A 33 4.31 -7.25 -6.27
CA ILE A 33 3.62 -6.95 -5.01
C ILE A 33 2.11 -7.11 -5.21
N GLN A 34 1.57 -6.60 -6.30
CA GLN A 34 0.16 -6.75 -6.65
C GLN A 34 -0.25 -8.23 -6.75
N GLN A 35 0.54 -9.04 -7.44
CA GLN A 35 0.27 -10.47 -7.59
C GLN A 35 0.29 -11.20 -6.24
N TYR A 36 1.27 -10.91 -5.38
CA TYR A 36 1.34 -11.48 -4.04
C TYR A 36 0.14 -11.07 -3.20
N LEU A 37 -0.25 -9.80 -3.24
CA LEU A 37 -1.41 -9.30 -2.50
C LEU A 37 -2.70 -9.98 -2.97
N GLN A 38 -2.90 -10.08 -4.28
CA GLN A 38 -4.08 -10.74 -4.85
C GLN A 38 -4.13 -12.23 -4.47
N SER A 39 -3.01 -12.91 -4.48
CA SER A 39 -2.93 -14.32 -4.05
C SER A 39 -3.23 -14.48 -2.57
N PHE A 40 -2.65 -13.62 -1.73
CA PHE A 40 -2.90 -13.62 -0.28
C PHE A 40 -4.38 -13.41 0.02
N VAL A 41 -4.98 -12.38 -0.56
CA VAL A 41 -6.40 -12.08 -0.34
C VAL A 41 -7.28 -13.21 -0.89
N GLY A 42 -6.97 -13.73 -2.07
CA GLY A 42 -7.72 -14.82 -2.67
C GLY A 42 -7.72 -16.10 -1.84
N MET A 43 -6.63 -16.39 -1.14
CA MET A 43 -6.53 -17.56 -0.25
C MET A 43 -7.36 -17.39 1.02
N LEU A 44 -7.57 -16.17 1.49
CA LEU A 44 -8.15 -15.86 2.79
C LEU A 44 -9.56 -15.31 2.73
N ALA A 45 -10.01 -14.82 1.58
CA ALA A 45 -11.35 -14.28 1.40
C ALA A 45 -12.41 -15.32 1.79
N GLY A 46 -13.33 -14.93 2.65
CA GLY A 46 -14.37 -15.80 3.21
C GLY A 46 -13.91 -16.73 4.33
N LYS A 47 -12.62 -16.76 4.66
CA LYS A 47 -12.05 -17.61 5.72
C LYS A 47 -11.62 -16.82 6.95
N VAL A 48 -11.52 -15.51 6.83
CA VAL A 48 -11.16 -14.59 7.91
C VAL A 48 -12.16 -13.44 7.93
N ASP A 49 -12.27 -12.78 9.08
CA ASP A 49 -13.20 -11.67 9.30
C ASP A 49 -12.61 -10.33 8.88
N GLU A 50 -11.30 -10.19 9.03
CA GLU A 50 -10.56 -8.97 8.68
C GLU A 50 -9.36 -9.30 7.82
N ILE A 51 -9.15 -8.51 6.77
CA ILE A 51 -7.89 -8.50 6.01
C ILE A 51 -7.36 -7.06 6.06
N VAL A 52 -6.19 -6.90 6.66
CA VAL A 52 -5.54 -5.60 6.84
C VAL A 52 -4.31 -5.52 5.95
N PHE A 53 -4.23 -4.47 5.15
CA PHE A 53 -3.04 -4.14 4.36
C PHE A 53 -2.25 -3.05 5.09
N ILE A 54 -0.97 -3.29 5.33
CA ILE A 54 -0.06 -2.33 5.95
C ILE A 54 1.11 -2.07 5.01
N ASP A 55 1.39 -0.79 4.74
CA ASP A 55 2.62 -0.37 4.05
C ASP A 55 3.45 0.50 4.99
N LEU A 56 4.63 0.01 5.37
CA LEU A 56 5.52 0.69 6.31
C LEU A 56 6.33 1.83 5.67
N PHE A 57 6.37 1.91 4.34
CA PHE A 57 7.11 2.90 3.57
C PHE A 57 6.24 3.43 2.43
N ALA A 58 5.12 4.04 2.82
CA ALA A 58 4.04 4.33 1.86
C ALA A 58 4.39 5.39 0.81
N GLY A 59 5.26 6.36 1.13
CA GLY A 59 5.59 7.45 0.22
C GLY A 59 4.41 8.35 -0.08
N ASN A 60 4.44 8.98 -1.24
CA ASN A 60 3.36 9.87 -1.70
C ASN A 60 2.30 9.17 -2.57
N GLY A 61 2.49 7.89 -2.88
CA GLY A 61 1.52 7.07 -3.59
C GLY A 61 1.69 6.97 -5.10
N ILE A 62 2.50 7.81 -5.73
CA ILE A 62 2.68 7.81 -7.19
C ILE A 62 4.15 7.79 -7.58
N TYR A 63 4.49 6.90 -8.51
CA TYR A 63 5.79 6.85 -9.16
C TYR A 63 5.75 7.53 -10.52
N SER A 64 6.86 8.17 -10.90
CA SER A 64 7.09 8.73 -12.22
C SER A 64 8.23 7.98 -12.91
N LEU A 65 7.98 7.49 -14.11
CA LEU A 65 8.97 6.74 -14.91
C LEU A 65 9.38 7.50 -16.14
N GLY A 66 10.71 7.52 -16.37
CA GLY A 66 11.34 7.86 -17.63
C GLY A 66 11.17 9.31 -18.10
N ALA A 67 11.63 9.58 -19.32
CA ALA A 67 11.58 10.89 -19.94
C ALA A 67 10.15 11.37 -20.25
N ARG A 68 9.21 10.46 -20.43
CA ARG A 68 7.80 10.76 -20.70
C ARG A 68 7.00 11.01 -19.41
N LYS A 69 7.61 10.87 -18.24
CA LYS A 69 6.96 11.04 -16.93
C LYS A 69 5.64 10.25 -16.82
N GLU A 70 5.69 8.97 -17.21
CA GLU A 70 4.54 8.09 -16.97
C GLU A 70 4.27 7.99 -15.47
N LEU A 71 3.04 8.25 -15.07
CA LEU A 71 2.62 8.19 -13.68
C LEU A 71 1.86 6.89 -13.42
N PHE A 72 2.28 6.16 -12.40
CA PHE A 72 1.59 4.94 -12.00
C PHE A 72 1.57 4.79 -10.48
N ALA A 73 0.61 4.00 -9.99
CA ALA A 73 0.40 3.80 -8.56
C ALA A 73 1.59 3.11 -7.91
N ALA A 74 2.08 3.70 -6.83
CA ALA A 74 2.88 3.01 -5.83
C ALA A 74 1.99 2.06 -5.01
N PRO A 75 2.57 1.16 -4.20
CA PRO A 75 1.80 0.15 -3.49
C PRO A 75 0.56 0.63 -2.74
N PRO A 76 0.55 1.77 -2.02
CA PRO A 76 -0.66 2.22 -1.32
C PRO A 76 -1.85 2.44 -2.27
N LEU A 77 -1.65 3.21 -3.33
CA LEU A 77 -2.73 3.51 -4.26
C LEU A 77 -3.07 2.32 -5.15
N MET A 78 -2.09 1.48 -5.45
CA MET A 78 -2.33 0.21 -6.15
C MET A 78 -3.28 -0.67 -5.33
N ALA A 79 -3.00 -0.87 -4.06
CA ALA A 79 -3.83 -1.70 -3.18
C ALA A 79 -5.26 -1.16 -3.06
N LEU A 80 -5.40 0.16 -2.92
CA LEU A 80 -6.71 0.81 -2.86
C LEU A 80 -7.51 0.69 -4.16
N SER A 81 -6.82 0.61 -5.29
CA SER A 81 -7.45 0.57 -6.63
C SER A 81 -7.97 -0.81 -7.01
N LEU A 82 -7.55 -1.85 -6.29
CA LEU A 82 -7.98 -3.21 -6.58
C LEU A 82 -9.32 -3.51 -5.89
N ASP A 83 -10.18 -4.23 -6.60
CA ASP A 83 -11.44 -4.70 -6.04
C ASP A 83 -11.20 -5.99 -5.24
N MET A 84 -10.83 -5.81 -3.98
CA MET A 84 -10.52 -6.90 -3.06
C MET A 84 -11.17 -6.66 -1.69
N PRO A 85 -11.54 -7.72 -0.97
CA PRO A 85 -12.17 -7.59 0.35
C PRO A 85 -11.17 -7.25 1.47
N ILE A 86 -10.35 -6.25 1.26
CA ILE A 86 -9.47 -5.69 2.30
C ILE A 86 -10.31 -4.75 3.16
N THR A 87 -10.33 -4.99 4.46
CA THR A 87 -11.19 -4.27 5.40
C THR A 87 -10.55 -3.01 5.98
N LYS A 88 -9.23 -2.94 5.97
CA LYS A 88 -8.49 -1.78 6.49
C LYS A 88 -7.15 -1.62 5.81
N PHE A 89 -6.77 -0.38 5.55
CA PHE A 89 -5.47 -0.01 4.98
C PHE A 89 -4.75 0.89 5.98
N ILE A 90 -3.50 0.56 6.31
CA ILE A 90 -2.64 1.37 7.18
C ILE A 90 -1.40 1.76 6.39
N PHE A 91 -1.20 3.06 6.21
CA PHE A 91 -0.06 3.61 5.49
C PHE A 91 0.82 4.40 6.44
N CYS A 92 2.09 4.02 6.51
CA CYS A 92 3.08 4.65 7.37
C CYS A 92 4.13 5.36 6.51
N GLU A 93 4.44 6.59 6.86
CA GLU A 93 5.46 7.40 6.16
C GLU A 93 6.11 8.35 7.16
N LYS A 94 7.44 8.40 7.15
CA LYS A 94 8.21 9.27 8.06
C LYS A 94 8.25 10.73 7.62
N GLU A 95 8.16 10.98 6.32
CA GLU A 95 8.24 12.34 5.77
C GLU A 95 6.87 13.00 5.75
N THR A 96 6.72 14.05 6.51
CA THR A 96 5.44 14.76 6.67
C THR A 96 4.82 15.19 5.34
N GLU A 97 5.63 15.73 4.41
CA GLU A 97 5.16 16.17 3.10
C GLU A 97 4.67 15.02 2.23
N GLN A 98 5.39 13.90 2.25
CA GLN A 98 5.00 12.70 1.51
C GLN A 98 3.67 12.14 2.02
N LEU A 99 3.52 12.05 3.34
CA LEU A 99 2.29 11.58 3.97
C LEU A 99 1.11 12.50 3.68
N SER A 100 1.33 13.81 3.73
CA SER A 100 0.30 14.81 3.42
C SER A 100 -0.20 14.69 1.99
N THR A 101 0.70 14.49 1.05
CA THR A 101 0.37 14.26 -0.37
C THR A 101 -0.44 12.98 -0.54
N LEU A 102 0.00 11.89 0.09
CA LEU A 102 -0.74 10.62 0.07
C LEU A 102 -2.15 10.78 0.64
N LYS A 103 -2.27 11.49 1.75
CA LYS A 103 -3.56 11.76 2.40
C LYS A 103 -4.53 12.49 1.45
N ILE A 104 -4.04 13.50 0.74
CA ILE A 104 -4.86 14.22 -0.25
C ILE A 104 -5.34 13.28 -1.35
N ARG A 105 -4.46 12.44 -1.89
CA ARG A 105 -4.79 11.48 -2.94
C ARG A 105 -5.80 10.44 -2.48
N VAL A 106 -5.62 9.92 -1.26
CA VAL A 106 -6.56 8.96 -0.67
C VAL A 106 -7.92 9.61 -0.45
N ASN A 107 -7.97 10.78 0.14
CA ASN A 107 -9.24 11.47 0.41
C ASN A 107 -9.98 11.88 -0.85
N LYS A 108 -9.27 12.20 -1.91
CA LYS A 108 -9.87 12.58 -3.19
C LYS A 108 -10.43 11.40 -3.96
N ASN A 109 -9.69 10.29 -4.02
CA ASN A 109 -9.97 9.18 -4.92
C ASN A 109 -10.57 7.95 -4.23
N PHE A 110 -10.41 7.81 -2.91
CA PHE A 110 -10.75 6.59 -2.17
C PHE A 110 -11.47 6.89 -0.86
N LYS A 111 -12.41 7.83 -0.86
CA LYS A 111 -13.15 8.28 0.34
C LYS A 111 -13.85 7.17 1.10
N THR A 112 -14.31 6.14 0.38
CA THR A 112 -15.11 5.06 0.97
C THR A 112 -14.26 3.96 1.60
N LYS A 113 -12.96 4.00 1.38
CA LYS A 113 -12.03 3.00 1.93
C LYS A 113 -11.66 3.35 3.37
N ASN A 114 -11.56 2.32 4.21
CA ASN A 114 -11.13 2.47 5.59
C ASN A 114 -9.60 2.58 5.63
N THR A 115 -9.10 3.81 5.69
CA THR A 115 -7.67 4.10 5.65
C THR A 115 -7.22 4.81 6.92
N LEU A 116 -6.03 4.46 7.40
CA LEU A 116 -5.34 5.12 8.50
C LEU A 116 -3.93 5.48 8.04
N LEU A 117 -3.57 6.75 8.15
CA LEU A 117 -2.24 7.24 7.81
C LEU A 117 -1.49 7.61 9.08
N LEU A 118 -0.31 7.03 9.27
CA LEU A 118 0.51 7.23 10.46
C LEU A 118 1.86 7.83 10.06
N GLU A 119 2.21 8.95 10.68
CA GLU A 119 3.52 9.56 10.49
C GLU A 119 4.54 8.90 11.40
N GLY A 120 5.62 8.40 10.83
CA GLY A 120 6.72 7.84 11.60
C GLY A 120 7.49 6.75 10.86
N ARG A 121 8.63 6.42 11.44
CA ARG A 121 9.44 5.28 11.01
C ARG A 121 8.82 3.98 11.50
N PRO A 122 9.15 2.83 10.88
CA PRO A 122 8.62 1.53 11.33
C PRO A 122 8.79 1.28 12.83
N GLU A 123 9.93 1.63 13.39
CA GLU A 123 10.22 1.43 14.83
C GLU A 123 9.25 2.18 15.74
N ALA A 124 8.73 3.31 15.27
CA ALA A 124 7.78 4.11 16.03
C ALA A 124 6.32 3.68 15.82
N VAL A 125 5.97 3.26 14.59
CA VAL A 125 4.57 2.96 14.26
C VAL A 125 4.16 1.51 14.53
N ILE A 126 5.09 0.55 14.42
CA ILE A 126 4.78 -0.86 14.66
C ILE A 126 4.20 -1.11 16.06
N PRO A 127 4.74 -0.54 17.14
CA PRO A 127 4.15 -0.73 18.47
C PRO A 127 2.71 -0.21 18.60
N MET A 128 2.29 0.70 17.71
CA MET A 128 0.94 1.27 17.73
C MET A 128 -0.09 0.34 17.07
N PHE A 129 0.33 -0.67 16.32
CA PHE A 129 -0.56 -1.54 15.56
C PHE A 129 -1.51 -2.36 16.46
N THR A 130 -1.12 -2.64 17.69
CA THR A 130 -1.99 -3.30 18.67
C THR A 130 -3.29 -2.52 18.93
N HIS A 131 -3.27 -1.20 18.72
CA HIS A 131 -4.45 -0.34 18.86
C HIS A 131 -5.30 -0.25 17.60
N TYR A 132 -4.71 -0.50 16.43
CA TYR A 132 -5.35 -0.23 15.15
C TYR A 132 -5.70 -1.49 14.36
N VAL A 133 -5.00 -2.59 14.61
CA VAL A 133 -5.26 -3.87 13.94
C VAL A 133 -6.10 -4.74 14.86
N PRO A 134 -7.30 -5.15 14.42
CA PRO A 134 -8.12 -6.07 15.22
C PRO A 134 -7.37 -7.38 15.45
N GLY A 135 -7.26 -7.78 16.71
CA GLY A 135 -6.64 -9.07 17.05
C GLY A 135 -7.57 -10.23 16.76
N SER A 136 -7.01 -11.39 16.44
CA SER A 136 -7.75 -12.63 16.38
C SER A 136 -8.16 -13.04 17.79
N LYS A 137 -9.48 -13.23 18.02
CA LYS A 137 -10.00 -13.59 19.32
C LYS A 137 -11.20 -14.53 19.18
N GLY A 138 -11.12 -15.69 19.80
CA GLY A 138 -12.16 -16.69 19.66
C GLY A 138 -12.29 -17.16 18.21
N SER A 139 -13.50 -17.08 17.65
CA SER A 139 -13.76 -17.39 16.24
C SER A 139 -13.45 -16.23 15.29
N TYR A 140 -13.21 -15.02 15.81
CA TYR A 140 -12.86 -13.83 15.00
C TYR A 140 -11.42 -13.90 14.56
N LYS A 141 -11.19 -13.87 13.24
CA LYS A 141 -9.86 -14.03 12.63
C LYS A 141 -9.46 -12.81 11.83
N THR A 142 -8.25 -12.33 12.06
CA THR A 142 -7.64 -11.22 11.33
C THR A 142 -6.39 -11.71 10.61
N ALA A 143 -6.28 -11.40 9.33
CA ALA A 143 -5.08 -11.61 8.54
C ALA A 143 -4.46 -10.27 8.17
N VAL A 144 -3.13 -10.21 8.18
CA VAL A 144 -2.39 -8.97 7.90
C VAL A 144 -1.38 -9.23 6.79
N PHE A 145 -1.45 -8.40 5.76
CA PHE A 145 -0.41 -8.30 4.74
C PHE A 145 0.42 -7.05 5.04
N CYS A 146 1.66 -7.23 5.50
CA CYS A 146 2.54 -6.12 5.85
C CYS A 146 3.65 -6.00 4.81
N LEU A 147 3.63 -4.91 4.06
CA LEU A 147 4.67 -4.59 3.09
C LEU A 147 5.77 -3.79 3.77
N CYS A 148 6.98 -4.34 3.78
CA CYS A 148 8.16 -3.71 4.33
C CYS A 148 9.17 -3.53 3.18
N ASP A 149 8.93 -2.53 2.34
CA ASP A 149 9.72 -2.27 1.14
C ASP A 149 10.25 -0.84 1.15
N SER A 150 11.46 -0.67 1.67
CA SER A 150 12.15 0.59 1.66
C SER A 150 12.57 0.96 0.22
N PHE A 151 12.24 2.18 -0.20
CA PHE A 151 12.69 2.71 -1.49
C PHE A 151 14.20 2.97 -1.53
N SER A 152 14.82 3.21 -0.37
CA SER A 152 16.27 3.37 -0.22
C SER A 152 16.85 2.18 0.56
N PHE A 153 18.08 1.80 0.22
CA PHE A 153 18.81 0.73 0.89
C PHE A 153 19.27 1.08 2.33
N ASP A 154 18.72 2.13 2.91
CA ASP A 154 19.10 2.63 4.25
C ASP A 154 18.37 1.92 5.39
N LEU A 155 18.00 0.66 5.21
CA LEU A 155 17.54 -0.17 6.31
C LEU A 155 18.77 -0.59 7.16
N HIS A 156 19.04 0.17 8.20
CA HIS A 156 19.95 -0.29 9.24
C HIS A 156 19.22 -1.29 10.12
N PHE A 157 19.46 -2.56 9.87
CA PHE A 157 19.09 -3.60 10.82
C PHE A 157 20.14 -3.57 11.93
N SER A 158 19.81 -2.95 13.04
CA SER A 158 20.61 -3.07 14.26
C SER A 158 20.04 -4.18 15.12
#